data_327658458f70532967ec755b41edd32d
#
_entry.id   327658458f70532967ec755b41edd32d
#
_cell.length_a   1.000
_cell.length_b   1.000
_cell.length_c   1.000
_cell.angle_alpha   90.00
_cell.angle_beta   90.00
_cell.angle_gamma   90.00
#
_symmetry.space_group_name_H-M   'P 1'
#
loop_
_entity.id
_entity.type
_entity.pdbx_description
1 polymer ?
#
loop_
_entity_poly.entity_id
_entity_poly.type
_entity_poly.pdbx_seq_one_letter_code
_entity_poly.pdbx_strand_id
1 'polypeptide(L)'
;MVRNVTLNQLVAGGGMSETIASLLSAAVKARLGIVVSGEMGAGKTTLLRALCAEIDPGEVIGTFEADHELLLHEQPEERHALVYAWESPTELEGSRQTAAQVLDSFRFRLDRGIVGEVRGAEVQLMVKLGESGAGSLSTIHAAGAQHAIDKLISCAMEADGQLSRQDAAAKVARTVHLVVQLACEVVRDPDDPSKARHHRYVAEIAEVLPGENEAGYATTVIFKGRPDRCAVAARHPARLMERLIGHGFDADGFDAEVRVDRQQPRGL
;
A
#
# COMPACT_ATOMS: atom_id res chain seq x y z
N MET A 1 15.74 0.33 15.44
CA MET A 1 14.73 0.30 14.37
C MET A 1 15.46 0.34 13.03
N VAL A 2 15.14 -0.54 12.08
CA VAL A 2 15.83 -0.58 10.78
C VAL A 2 15.32 0.59 9.94
N ARG A 3 16.15 1.64 9.75
CA ARG A 3 15.75 2.87 9.02
C ARG A 3 15.75 2.70 7.50
N ASN A 4 16.55 1.77 6.96
CA ASN A 4 16.72 1.53 5.52
C ASN A 4 16.27 0.12 5.17
N VAL A 5 15.01 -0.03 4.75
CA VAL A 5 14.47 -1.29 4.25
C VAL A 5 14.23 -1.15 2.75
N THR A 6 14.60 -2.18 1.97
CA THR A 6 14.34 -2.26 0.53
C THR A 6 13.46 -3.46 0.21
N LEU A 7 12.80 -3.44 -0.97
CA LEU A 7 12.02 -4.58 -1.44
C LEU A 7 12.88 -5.85 -1.55
N ASN A 8 14.13 -5.73 -2.02
CA ASN A 8 15.07 -6.86 -2.12
C ASN A 8 15.38 -7.50 -0.75
N GLN A 9 15.48 -6.70 0.32
CA GLN A 9 15.66 -7.22 1.66
C GLN A 9 14.42 -7.98 2.16
N LEU A 10 13.22 -7.52 1.79
CA LEU A 10 11.98 -8.22 2.13
C LEU A 10 11.85 -9.53 1.34
N VAL A 11 12.30 -9.57 0.08
CA VAL A 11 12.41 -10.81 -0.71
C VAL A 11 13.37 -11.78 -0.05
N ALA A 12 14.60 -11.33 0.28
CA ALA A 12 15.60 -12.16 0.95
C ALA A 12 15.14 -12.70 2.33
N GLY A 13 14.26 -11.94 3.02
CA GLY A 13 13.63 -12.34 4.27
C GLY A 13 12.42 -13.28 4.10
N GLY A 14 12.06 -13.66 2.87
CA GLY A 14 10.91 -14.52 2.56
C GLY A 14 9.55 -13.84 2.75
N GLY A 15 9.51 -12.51 2.84
CA GLY A 15 8.27 -11.76 2.99
C GLY A 15 7.47 -11.58 1.71
N MET A 16 8.10 -11.75 0.54
CA MET A 16 7.46 -11.69 -0.78
C MET A 16 8.33 -12.35 -1.85
N SER A 17 7.74 -12.66 -3.01
CA SER A 17 8.48 -13.13 -4.19
C SER A 17 9.16 -11.98 -4.94
N GLU A 18 10.13 -12.29 -5.81
CA GLU A 18 10.76 -11.31 -6.71
C GLU A 18 9.73 -10.69 -7.64
N THR A 19 8.74 -11.46 -8.09
CA THR A 19 7.65 -11.00 -8.95
C THR A 19 6.77 -9.96 -8.23
N ILE A 20 6.47 -10.17 -6.94
CA ILE A 20 5.76 -9.17 -6.12
C ILE A 20 6.61 -7.91 -5.99
N ALA A 21 7.90 -8.03 -5.70
CA ALA A 21 8.79 -6.88 -5.58
C ALA A 21 8.89 -6.08 -6.88
N SER A 22 8.98 -6.76 -8.03
CA SER A 22 8.94 -6.15 -9.36
C SER A 22 7.65 -5.38 -9.60
N LEU A 23 6.49 -5.97 -9.29
CA LEU A 23 5.19 -5.29 -9.43
C LEU A 23 5.12 -4.05 -8.54
N LEU A 24 5.52 -4.15 -7.28
CA LEU A 24 5.46 -3.04 -6.33
C LEU A 24 6.41 -1.90 -6.71
N SER A 25 7.63 -2.21 -7.15
CA SER A 25 8.57 -1.21 -7.68
C SER A 25 7.99 -0.47 -8.88
N ALA A 26 7.47 -1.23 -9.87
CA ALA A 26 6.83 -0.64 -11.05
C ALA A 26 5.60 0.21 -10.67
N ALA A 27 4.78 -0.23 -9.71
CA ALA A 27 3.61 0.49 -9.24
C ALA A 27 3.97 1.83 -8.57
N VAL A 28 5.04 1.87 -7.78
CA VAL A 28 5.57 3.12 -7.21
C VAL A 28 6.04 4.04 -8.32
N LYS A 29 6.90 3.57 -9.24
CA LYS A 29 7.42 4.36 -10.36
C LYS A 29 6.31 4.88 -11.27
N ALA A 30 5.25 4.08 -11.46
CA ALA A 30 4.05 4.47 -12.20
C ALA A 30 3.14 5.45 -11.44
N ARG A 31 3.50 5.91 -10.25
CA ARG A 31 2.69 6.81 -9.42
C ARG A 31 1.28 6.28 -9.13
N LEU A 32 1.16 4.97 -8.86
CA LEU A 32 -0.11 4.38 -8.47
C LEU A 32 -0.42 4.70 -6.99
N GLY A 33 -1.71 4.82 -6.67
CA GLY A 33 -2.18 4.84 -5.28
C GLY A 33 -2.11 3.42 -4.70
N ILE A 34 -1.30 3.23 -3.65
CA ILE A 34 -1.08 1.94 -3.01
C ILE A 34 -1.46 2.02 -1.53
N VAL A 35 -2.30 1.11 -1.09
CA VAL A 35 -2.66 0.97 0.33
C VAL A 35 -2.07 -0.33 0.87
N VAL A 36 -1.22 -0.22 1.89
CA VAL A 36 -0.68 -1.37 2.62
C VAL A 36 -1.61 -1.67 3.79
N SER A 37 -2.21 -2.83 3.77
CA SER A 37 -3.17 -3.31 4.76
C SER A 37 -2.61 -4.46 5.59
N GLY A 38 -3.10 -4.63 6.80
CA GLY A 38 -2.73 -5.73 7.69
C GLY A 38 -3.04 -5.43 9.14
N GLU A 39 -3.01 -6.45 9.97
CA GLU A 39 -3.22 -6.34 11.40
C GLU A 39 -2.06 -5.59 12.09
N MET A 40 -2.21 -5.35 13.39
CA MET A 40 -1.14 -4.76 14.20
C MET A 40 0.11 -5.66 14.18
N GLY A 41 1.28 -5.06 13.98
CA GLY A 41 2.53 -5.82 13.92
C GLY A 41 2.79 -6.58 12.61
N ALA A 42 1.90 -6.52 11.61
CA ALA A 42 2.09 -7.18 10.31
C ALA A 42 3.23 -6.61 9.45
N GLY A 43 3.81 -5.45 9.83
CA GLY A 43 4.93 -4.85 9.11
C GLY A 43 4.54 -3.79 8.08
N LYS A 44 3.36 -3.19 8.19
CA LYS A 44 2.85 -2.16 7.26
C LYS A 44 3.82 -1.00 7.07
N THR A 45 4.28 -0.37 8.15
CA THR A 45 5.26 0.74 8.10
C THR A 45 6.59 0.28 7.49
N THR A 46 6.99 -0.98 7.70
CA THR A 46 8.21 -1.54 7.11
C THR A 46 8.09 -1.66 5.59
N LEU A 47 6.97 -2.21 5.09
CA LEU A 47 6.72 -2.27 3.65
C LEU A 47 6.55 -0.87 3.06
N LEU A 48 5.83 0.03 3.74
CA LEU A 48 5.67 1.41 3.29
C LEU A 48 7.02 2.10 3.11
N ARG A 49 7.98 1.92 4.04
CA ARG A 49 9.36 2.43 3.89
C ARG A 49 10.08 1.81 2.68
N ALA A 50 9.90 0.51 2.45
CA ALA A 50 10.50 -0.17 1.30
C ALA A 50 9.91 0.37 -0.03
N LEU A 51 8.62 0.68 -0.07
CA LEU A 51 7.99 1.34 -1.22
C LEU A 51 8.51 2.77 -1.41
N CYS A 52 8.68 3.53 -0.34
CA CYS A 52 9.27 4.87 -0.41
C CYS A 52 10.70 4.85 -0.99
N ALA A 53 11.45 3.77 -0.76
CA ALA A 53 12.79 3.62 -1.31
C ALA A 53 12.82 3.44 -2.85
N GLU A 54 11.68 3.13 -3.48
CA GLU A 54 11.52 3.02 -4.93
C GLU A 54 11.11 4.34 -5.60
N ILE A 55 10.84 5.39 -4.81
CA ILE A 55 10.52 6.73 -5.32
C ILE A 55 11.79 7.34 -5.92
N ASP A 56 11.66 7.99 -7.09
CA ASP A 56 12.77 8.69 -7.71
C ASP A 56 13.32 9.78 -6.77
N PRO A 57 14.63 9.85 -6.54
CA PRO A 57 15.22 10.84 -5.65
C PRO A 57 14.90 12.29 -5.99
N GLY A 58 14.62 12.61 -7.24
CA GLY A 58 14.27 13.95 -7.70
C GLY A 58 12.82 14.35 -7.44
N GLU A 59 11.96 13.43 -6.97
CA GLU A 59 10.57 13.75 -6.69
C GLU A 59 10.38 14.44 -5.34
N VAL A 60 9.47 15.41 -5.31
CA VAL A 60 9.08 16.14 -4.09
C VAL A 60 8.08 15.30 -3.31
N ILE A 61 8.44 14.93 -2.08
CA ILE A 61 7.65 14.04 -1.22
C ILE A 61 7.00 14.84 -0.09
N GLY A 62 5.72 14.59 0.16
CA GLY A 62 5.02 15.01 1.36
C GLY A 62 4.67 13.81 2.23
N THR A 63 5.07 13.80 3.51
CA THR A 63 4.64 12.80 4.48
C THR A 63 3.69 13.41 5.50
N PHE A 64 2.63 12.70 5.82
CA PHE A 64 1.58 13.10 6.74
C PHE A 64 1.39 11.98 7.76
N GLU A 65 1.85 12.21 8.98
CA GLU A 65 1.92 11.19 10.03
C GLU A 65 1.44 11.74 11.36
N ALA A 66 0.87 10.90 12.22
CA ALA A 66 0.57 11.27 13.60
C ALA A 66 1.86 11.42 14.41
N ASP A 67 2.78 10.49 14.22
CA ASP A 67 4.14 10.50 14.75
C ASP A 67 5.09 10.21 13.59
N HIS A 68 6.23 10.87 13.52
CA HIS A 68 7.22 10.64 12.46
C HIS A 68 7.86 9.25 12.54
N GLU A 69 7.15 8.25 12.01
CA GLU A 69 7.66 6.87 11.93
C GLU A 69 8.53 6.65 10.69
N LEU A 70 8.18 7.24 9.54
CA LEU A 70 8.86 7.01 8.27
C LEU A 70 10.26 7.61 8.24
N LEU A 71 10.44 8.78 8.84
CA LEU A 71 11.72 9.49 8.92
C LEU A 71 12.39 9.69 7.55
N LEU A 72 11.60 9.92 6.49
CA LEU A 72 12.15 10.13 5.15
C LEU A 72 12.97 11.42 5.05
N HIS A 73 12.61 12.45 5.80
CA HIS A 73 13.32 13.72 5.91
C HIS A 73 14.69 13.61 6.60
N GLU A 74 14.95 12.49 7.30
CA GLU A 74 16.26 12.17 7.89
C GLU A 74 17.13 11.30 6.96
N GLN A 75 16.63 10.93 5.78
CA GLN A 75 17.41 10.15 4.80
C GLN A 75 18.40 11.06 4.05
N PRO A 76 19.51 10.49 3.53
CA PRO A 76 20.43 11.26 2.69
C PRO A 76 19.73 11.84 1.44
N GLU A 77 20.16 13.04 1.01
CA GLU A 77 19.61 13.73 -0.17
C GLU A 77 19.68 12.91 -1.46
N GLU A 78 20.67 12.04 -1.58
CA GLU A 78 20.80 11.12 -2.72
C GLU A 78 19.65 10.12 -2.78
N ARG A 79 18.91 9.94 -1.69
CA ARG A 79 17.75 9.06 -1.60
C ARG A 79 16.44 9.80 -1.79
N HIS A 80 16.31 10.98 -1.18
CA HIS A 80 15.13 11.84 -1.26
C HIS A 80 15.59 13.29 -1.17
N ALA A 81 15.68 13.96 -2.30
CA ALA A 81 16.23 15.32 -2.37
C ALA A 81 15.36 16.35 -1.64
N LEU A 82 14.04 16.18 -1.61
CA LEU A 82 13.13 17.10 -0.94
C LEU A 82 11.96 16.38 -0.30
N VAL A 83 11.89 16.41 1.01
CA VAL A 83 10.81 15.84 1.82
C VAL A 83 10.20 16.91 2.74
N TYR A 84 8.92 17.16 2.58
CA TYR A 84 8.11 17.92 3.53
C TYR A 84 7.43 16.94 4.47
N ALA A 85 7.77 17.00 5.76
CA ALA A 85 7.20 16.14 6.79
C ALA A 85 6.21 16.91 7.65
N TRP A 86 4.94 16.52 7.62
CA TRP A 86 3.89 17.06 8.49
C TRP A 86 3.54 16.07 9.58
N GLU A 87 3.52 16.54 10.80
CA GLU A 87 3.05 15.81 11.97
C GLU A 87 1.69 16.34 12.39
N SER A 88 0.75 15.46 12.68
CA SER A 88 -0.60 15.80 13.14
C SER A 88 -0.76 15.37 14.60
N PRO A 89 -0.61 16.26 15.56
CA PRO A 89 -0.61 15.90 16.97
C PRO A 89 -2.01 15.67 17.52
N THR A 90 -2.59 14.53 17.46
CA THR A 90 -3.79 14.04 18.15
C THR A 90 -5.12 13.99 17.40
N GLU A 91 -5.89 12.94 17.73
CA GLU A 91 -7.18 12.56 17.14
C GLU A 91 -8.32 13.63 17.32
N LEU A 92 -8.23 14.51 18.30
CA LEU A 92 -9.26 15.51 18.63
C LEU A 92 -9.23 16.77 17.74
N GLU A 93 -8.11 17.10 17.13
CA GLU A 93 -7.95 18.23 16.20
C GLU A 93 -7.91 17.77 14.74
N GLY A 94 -7.96 16.46 14.49
CA GLY A 94 -7.61 15.80 13.22
C GLY A 94 -8.33 16.35 11.99
N SER A 95 -9.62 16.63 12.04
CA SER A 95 -10.36 17.04 10.82
C SER A 95 -10.00 18.45 10.34
N ARG A 96 -9.78 19.42 11.25
CA ARG A 96 -9.40 20.79 10.87
C ARG A 96 -7.96 20.87 10.42
N GLN A 97 -7.07 20.14 11.07
CA GLN A 97 -5.65 20.11 10.75
C GLN A 97 -5.39 19.35 9.44
N THR A 98 -6.11 18.25 9.22
CA THR A 98 -6.08 17.52 7.92
C THR A 98 -6.51 18.43 6.78
N ALA A 99 -7.57 19.23 6.93
CA ALA A 99 -7.99 20.18 5.91
C ALA A 99 -6.93 21.26 5.62
N ALA A 100 -6.27 21.79 6.67
CA ALA A 100 -5.17 22.75 6.50
C ALA A 100 -3.97 22.11 5.79
N GLN A 101 -3.58 20.91 6.17
CA GLN A 101 -2.49 20.16 5.53
C GLN A 101 -2.79 19.89 4.04
N VAL A 102 -4.05 19.55 3.69
CA VAL A 102 -4.48 19.41 2.30
C VAL A 102 -4.27 20.70 1.52
N LEU A 103 -4.71 21.84 2.06
CA LEU A 103 -4.57 23.14 1.39
C LEU A 103 -3.11 23.55 1.22
N ASP A 104 -2.29 23.28 2.21
CA ASP A 104 -0.86 23.58 2.16
C ASP A 104 -0.13 22.67 1.19
N SER A 105 -0.47 21.38 1.14
CA SER A 105 0.18 20.42 0.25
C SER A 105 0.10 20.81 -1.24
N PHE A 106 -1.00 21.44 -1.68
CA PHE A 106 -1.14 21.94 -3.04
C PHE A 106 -0.16 23.06 -3.41
N ARG A 107 0.30 23.83 -2.42
CA ARG A 107 1.28 24.91 -2.65
C ARG A 107 2.71 24.38 -2.87
N PHE A 108 3.01 23.19 -2.38
CA PHE A 108 4.35 22.59 -2.47
C PHE A 108 4.58 21.75 -3.72
N ARG A 109 3.58 21.58 -4.59
CA ARG A 109 3.67 20.80 -5.83
C ARG A 109 4.25 19.41 -5.57
N LEU A 110 3.64 18.66 -4.65
CA LEU A 110 4.10 17.32 -4.32
C LEU A 110 3.96 16.39 -5.51
N ASP A 111 5.03 15.64 -5.78
CA ASP A 111 5.01 14.51 -6.72
C ASP A 111 4.49 13.25 -6.05
N ARG A 112 4.68 13.15 -4.73
CA ARG A 112 4.24 12.03 -3.90
C ARG A 112 3.60 12.51 -2.61
N GLY A 113 2.49 11.88 -2.25
CA GLY A 113 1.86 12.05 -0.95
C GLY A 113 1.84 10.75 -0.17
N ILE A 114 2.39 10.76 1.03
CA ILE A 114 2.47 9.56 1.88
C ILE A 114 1.68 9.83 3.14
N VAL A 115 0.58 9.10 3.33
CA VAL A 115 -0.22 9.16 4.54
C VAL A 115 0.16 7.96 5.41
N GLY A 116 0.86 8.20 6.51
CA GLY A 116 1.45 7.15 7.34
C GLY A 116 0.42 6.08 7.74
N GLU A 117 -0.74 6.50 8.21
CA GLU A 117 -1.86 5.62 8.49
C GLU A 117 -3.20 6.33 8.28
N VAL A 118 -4.17 5.64 7.66
CA VAL A 118 -5.55 6.10 7.55
C VAL A 118 -6.39 5.44 8.64
N ARG A 119 -6.89 6.26 9.57
CA ARG A 119 -7.77 5.82 10.68
C ARG A 119 -9.16 6.46 10.60
N GLY A 120 -9.26 7.63 9.99
CA GLY A 120 -10.47 8.45 9.91
C GLY A 120 -10.35 9.54 8.85
N ALA A 121 -10.27 10.80 9.26
CA ALA A 121 -10.26 11.98 8.37
C ALA A 121 -9.07 12.05 7.40
N GLU A 122 -7.97 11.35 7.68
CA GLU A 122 -6.78 11.26 6.82
C GLU A 122 -7.12 10.70 5.42
N VAL A 123 -8.22 9.96 5.30
CA VAL A 123 -8.74 9.49 4.00
C VAL A 123 -9.00 10.64 3.03
N GLN A 124 -9.43 11.81 3.51
CA GLN A 124 -9.67 12.98 2.66
C GLN A 124 -8.37 13.47 2.02
N LEU A 125 -7.29 13.49 2.80
CA LEU A 125 -5.96 13.85 2.30
C LEU A 125 -5.46 12.83 1.27
N MET A 126 -5.56 11.53 1.58
CA MET A 126 -5.20 10.44 0.66
C MET A 126 -5.95 10.57 -0.68
N VAL A 127 -7.27 10.80 -0.64
CA VAL A 127 -8.10 10.97 -1.83
C VAL A 127 -7.68 12.21 -2.62
N LYS A 128 -7.47 13.35 -1.96
CA LYS A 128 -7.06 14.60 -2.62
C LYS A 128 -5.68 14.50 -3.28
N LEU A 129 -4.73 13.86 -2.62
CA LEU A 129 -3.42 13.58 -3.21
C LEU A 129 -3.55 12.70 -4.46
N GLY A 130 -4.37 11.64 -4.40
CA GLY A 130 -4.63 10.80 -5.56
C GLY A 130 -5.33 11.54 -6.71
N GLU A 131 -6.32 12.39 -6.41
CA GLU A 131 -7.02 13.23 -7.41
C GLU A 131 -6.10 14.27 -8.06
N SER A 132 -5.06 14.72 -7.37
CA SER A 132 -4.08 15.69 -7.92
C SER A 132 -3.07 15.06 -8.90
N GLY A 133 -3.08 13.73 -9.03
CA GLY A 133 -2.12 12.98 -9.84
C GLY A 133 -0.79 12.71 -9.13
N ALA A 134 -0.62 13.19 -7.90
CA ALA A 134 0.47 12.75 -7.04
C ALA A 134 0.24 11.28 -6.69
N GLY A 135 1.22 10.42 -6.91
CA GLY A 135 1.15 9.04 -6.44
C GLY A 135 0.98 9.02 -4.92
N SER A 136 0.04 8.22 -4.40
CA SER A 136 -0.17 8.16 -2.96
C SER A 136 0.16 6.80 -2.39
N LEU A 137 0.84 6.80 -1.23
CA LEU A 137 1.13 5.60 -0.46
C LEU A 137 0.52 5.77 0.94
N SER A 138 -0.14 4.75 1.43
CA SER A 138 -0.72 4.80 2.78
C SER A 138 -0.79 3.43 3.44
N THR A 139 -1.05 3.41 4.76
CA THR A 139 -1.37 2.18 5.48
C THR A 139 -2.75 2.25 6.09
N ILE A 140 -3.33 1.07 6.32
CA ILE A 140 -4.60 0.92 7.03
C ILE A 140 -4.62 -0.40 7.82
N HIS A 141 -5.26 -0.38 8.97
CA HIS A 141 -5.55 -1.62 9.72
C HIS A 141 -6.80 -2.32 9.17
N ALA A 142 -6.63 -3.48 8.54
CA ALA A 142 -7.73 -4.35 8.13
C ALA A 142 -7.30 -5.82 8.06
N ALA A 143 -8.26 -6.73 8.13
CA ALA A 143 -8.04 -8.18 8.13
C ALA A 143 -7.95 -8.77 6.69
N GLY A 144 -8.12 -7.97 5.64
CA GLY A 144 -8.08 -8.41 4.25
C GLY A 144 -8.20 -7.23 3.29
N ALA A 145 -7.84 -7.43 2.01
CA ALA A 145 -7.85 -6.37 1.01
C ALA A 145 -9.26 -5.76 0.81
N GLN A 146 -10.29 -6.60 0.77
CA GLN A 146 -11.69 -6.16 0.67
C GLN A 146 -12.09 -5.30 1.88
N HIS A 147 -11.77 -5.76 3.11
CA HIS A 147 -12.06 -5.01 4.33
C HIS A 147 -11.33 -3.67 4.39
N ALA A 148 -10.12 -3.59 3.82
CA ALA A 148 -9.38 -2.33 3.72
C ALA A 148 -10.14 -1.30 2.89
N ILE A 149 -10.69 -1.70 1.74
CA ILE A 149 -11.47 -0.82 0.86
C ILE A 149 -12.76 -0.38 1.57
N ASP A 150 -13.50 -1.32 2.16
CA ASP A 150 -14.74 -1.00 2.89
C ASP A 150 -14.48 -0.03 4.06
N LYS A 151 -13.37 -0.20 4.77
CA LYS A 151 -12.96 0.71 5.84
C LYS A 151 -12.60 2.10 5.31
N LEU A 152 -11.88 2.20 4.19
CA LEU A 152 -11.59 3.49 3.54
C LEU A 152 -12.88 4.21 3.14
N ILE A 153 -13.85 3.49 2.59
CA ILE A 153 -15.17 4.04 2.23
C ILE A 153 -15.90 4.56 3.48
N SER A 154 -15.89 3.78 4.56
CA SER A 154 -16.51 4.20 5.85
C SER A 154 -15.83 5.46 6.40
N CYS A 155 -14.50 5.50 6.42
CA CYS A 155 -13.76 6.71 6.83
C CYS A 155 -14.11 7.92 5.95
N ALA A 156 -14.28 7.73 4.63
CA ALA A 156 -14.65 8.82 3.72
C ALA A 156 -16.06 9.37 3.99
N MET A 157 -17.00 8.49 4.31
CA MET A 157 -18.36 8.88 4.70
C MET A 157 -18.41 9.58 6.05
N GLU A 158 -17.62 9.11 7.04
CA GLU A 158 -17.52 9.72 8.36
C GLU A 158 -16.87 11.12 8.30
N ALA A 159 -15.85 11.28 7.45
CA ALA A 159 -15.15 12.54 7.28
C ALA A 159 -15.96 13.58 6.50
N ASP A 160 -16.89 13.15 5.64
CA ASP A 160 -17.86 13.99 4.93
C ASP A 160 -19.25 13.38 5.07
N GLY A 161 -19.96 13.81 6.09
CA GLY A 161 -21.29 13.28 6.45
C GLY A 161 -22.39 13.47 5.38
N GLN A 162 -22.11 14.16 4.28
CA GLN A 162 -23.01 14.32 3.14
C GLN A 162 -22.70 13.35 1.99
N LEU A 163 -21.55 12.65 2.07
CA LEU A 163 -21.11 11.76 1.02
C LEU A 163 -21.90 10.44 1.04
N SER A 164 -22.54 10.09 -0.08
CA SER A 164 -23.17 8.77 -0.21
C SER A 164 -22.11 7.67 -0.24
N ARG A 165 -22.49 6.42 0.14
CA ARG A 165 -21.59 5.26 0.04
C ARG A 165 -21.08 5.07 -1.39
N GLN A 166 -21.92 5.29 -2.39
CA GLN A 166 -21.55 5.13 -3.79
C GLN A 166 -20.52 6.18 -4.23
N ASP A 167 -20.68 7.44 -3.81
CA ASP A 167 -19.72 8.51 -4.11
C ASP A 167 -18.39 8.28 -3.37
N ALA A 168 -18.44 7.86 -2.10
CA ALA A 168 -17.26 7.50 -1.33
C ALA A 168 -16.50 6.35 -1.99
N ALA A 169 -17.19 5.29 -2.40
CA ALA A 169 -16.62 4.16 -3.11
C ALA A 169 -15.98 4.58 -4.44
N ALA A 170 -16.67 5.42 -5.22
CA ALA A 170 -16.14 5.93 -6.49
C ALA A 170 -14.88 6.78 -6.28
N LYS A 171 -14.82 7.63 -5.24
CA LYS A 171 -13.62 8.40 -4.90
C LYS A 171 -12.46 7.49 -4.50
N VAL A 172 -12.69 6.53 -3.60
CA VAL A 172 -11.67 5.58 -3.16
C VAL A 172 -11.15 4.76 -4.35
N ALA A 173 -12.04 4.22 -5.19
CA ALA A 173 -11.65 3.37 -6.32
C ALA A 173 -10.93 4.12 -7.46
N ARG A 174 -11.04 5.45 -7.53
CA ARG A 174 -10.27 6.28 -8.47
C ARG A 174 -8.86 6.59 -7.99
N THR A 175 -8.65 6.57 -6.68
CA THR A 175 -7.38 6.98 -6.05
C THR A 175 -6.55 5.81 -5.57
N VAL A 176 -7.19 4.74 -5.08
CA VAL A 176 -6.53 3.49 -4.69
C VAL A 176 -6.52 2.55 -5.88
N HIS A 177 -5.32 2.20 -6.35
CA HIS A 177 -5.13 1.29 -7.48
C HIS A 177 -4.79 -0.12 -7.01
N LEU A 178 -4.02 -0.24 -5.93
CA LEU A 178 -3.59 -1.51 -5.34
C LEU A 178 -3.81 -1.52 -3.84
N VAL A 179 -4.30 -2.65 -3.34
CA VAL A 179 -4.26 -2.98 -1.91
C VAL A 179 -3.31 -4.15 -1.71
N VAL A 180 -2.31 -3.97 -0.85
CA VAL A 180 -1.32 -4.97 -0.48
C VAL A 180 -1.62 -5.43 0.93
N GLN A 181 -2.18 -6.63 1.06
CA GLN A 181 -2.49 -7.23 2.36
C GLN A 181 -1.29 -7.96 2.93
N LEU A 182 -0.90 -7.61 4.14
CA LEU A 182 0.13 -8.29 4.91
C LEU A 182 -0.48 -9.22 5.95
N ALA A 183 0.19 -10.34 6.17
CA ALA A 183 -0.05 -11.24 7.29
C ALA A 183 1.19 -11.38 8.17
N CYS A 184 0.97 -11.77 9.42
CA CYS A 184 2.02 -12.10 10.39
C CYS A 184 1.63 -13.38 11.11
N GLU A 185 2.44 -14.39 10.99
CA GLU A 185 2.26 -15.68 11.63
C GLU A 185 3.40 -15.98 12.60
N VAL A 186 3.08 -16.73 13.66
CA VAL A 186 4.08 -17.24 14.60
C VAL A 186 4.52 -18.61 14.10
N VAL A 187 5.71 -18.68 13.53
CA VAL A 187 6.31 -19.93 13.09
C VAL A 187 7.23 -20.45 14.21
N ARG A 188 6.99 -21.67 14.63
CA ARG A 188 7.83 -22.37 15.62
C ARG A 188 8.94 -23.13 14.92
N ASP A 189 10.10 -23.15 15.55
CA ASP A 189 11.23 -23.96 15.09
C ASP A 189 10.85 -25.45 15.21
N PRO A 190 10.93 -26.26 14.15
CA PRO A 190 10.61 -27.69 14.21
C PRO A 190 11.50 -28.46 15.18
N ASP A 191 12.77 -28.05 15.33
CA ASP A 191 13.76 -28.70 16.17
C ASP A 191 13.73 -28.18 17.63
N ASP A 192 13.18 -26.98 17.85
CA ASP A 192 13.05 -26.37 19.19
C ASP A 192 11.74 -25.57 19.29
N PRO A 193 10.63 -26.21 19.69
CA PRO A 193 9.31 -25.55 19.80
C PRO A 193 9.25 -24.38 20.80
N SER A 194 10.27 -24.22 21.67
CA SER A 194 10.38 -23.05 22.55
C SER A 194 10.80 -21.80 21.80
N LYS A 195 11.41 -21.93 20.62
CA LYS A 195 11.78 -20.83 19.74
C LYS A 195 10.66 -20.56 18.76
N ALA A 196 10.17 -19.33 18.80
CA ALA A 196 9.15 -18.84 17.89
C ALA A 196 9.66 -17.55 17.21
N ARG A 197 9.37 -17.41 15.92
CA ARG A 197 9.64 -16.19 15.15
C ARG A 197 8.38 -15.69 14.50
N HIS A 198 8.24 -14.37 14.40
CA HIS A 198 7.20 -13.77 13.60
C HIS A 198 7.61 -13.79 12.13
N HIS A 199 6.86 -14.52 11.31
CA HIS A 199 6.98 -14.49 9.85
C HIS A 199 5.95 -13.53 9.29
N ARG A 200 6.44 -12.46 8.63
CA ARG A 200 5.63 -11.42 8.00
C ARG A 200 5.75 -11.54 6.50
N TYR A 201 4.63 -11.55 5.82
CA TYR A 201 4.63 -11.75 4.37
C TYR A 201 3.45 -11.06 3.68
N VAL A 202 3.58 -10.84 2.36
CA VAL A 202 2.48 -10.39 1.52
C VAL A 202 1.52 -11.57 1.33
N ALA A 203 0.31 -11.43 1.86
CA ALA A 203 -0.72 -12.46 1.80
C ALA A 203 -1.61 -12.33 0.56
N GLU A 204 -1.84 -11.12 0.07
CA GLU A 204 -2.67 -10.87 -1.11
C GLU A 204 -2.30 -9.51 -1.73
N ILE A 205 -2.41 -9.39 -3.03
CA ILE A 205 -2.44 -8.10 -3.73
C ILE A 205 -3.68 -8.06 -4.60
N ALA A 206 -4.50 -7.03 -4.40
CA ALA A 206 -5.70 -6.78 -5.18
C ALA A 206 -5.61 -5.46 -5.94
N GLU A 207 -5.95 -5.47 -7.22
CA GLU A 207 -6.24 -4.28 -8.01
C GLU A 207 -7.64 -3.79 -7.68
N VAL A 208 -7.79 -2.49 -7.48
CA VAL A 208 -9.08 -1.82 -7.25
C VAL A 208 -9.52 -1.13 -8.52
N LEU A 209 -10.77 -1.35 -8.89
CA LEU A 209 -11.37 -0.84 -10.11
C LEU A 209 -12.65 -0.07 -9.75
N PRO A 210 -12.91 1.10 -10.37
CA PRO A 210 -14.24 1.69 -10.33
C PRO A 210 -15.27 0.69 -10.86
N GLY A 211 -16.39 0.56 -10.18
CA GLY A 211 -17.47 -0.36 -10.52
C GLY A 211 -18.79 0.38 -10.75
N GLU A 212 -19.65 -0.20 -11.59
CA GLU A 212 -21.00 0.28 -11.85
C GLU A 212 -22.06 -0.43 -10.98
N ASN A 213 -21.61 -1.39 -10.15
CA ASN A 213 -22.48 -2.13 -9.24
C ASN A 213 -22.81 -1.29 -7.97
N GLU A 214 -23.73 -1.79 -7.14
CA GLU A 214 -24.13 -1.14 -5.88
C GLU A 214 -22.96 -0.89 -4.91
N ALA A 215 -21.89 -1.70 -5.00
CA ALA A 215 -20.69 -1.50 -4.17
C ALA A 215 -19.87 -0.28 -4.63
N GLY A 216 -20.00 0.18 -5.89
CA GLY A 216 -19.29 1.31 -6.47
C GLY A 216 -17.84 0.99 -6.85
N TYR A 217 -17.36 -0.24 -6.63
CA TYR A 217 -16.03 -0.70 -7.00
C TYR A 217 -16.01 -2.20 -7.29
N ALA A 218 -14.94 -2.66 -7.90
CA ALA A 218 -14.62 -4.06 -8.11
C ALA A 218 -13.15 -4.32 -7.77
N THR A 219 -12.79 -5.58 -7.54
CA THR A 219 -11.41 -5.99 -7.28
C THR A 219 -10.99 -7.15 -8.16
N THR A 220 -9.71 -7.13 -8.56
CA THR A 220 -9.05 -8.27 -9.20
C THR A 220 -7.89 -8.70 -8.31
N VAL A 221 -7.94 -9.93 -7.81
CA VAL A 221 -6.83 -10.50 -7.03
C VAL A 221 -5.70 -10.85 -7.99
N ILE A 222 -4.59 -10.11 -7.92
CA ILE A 222 -3.39 -10.28 -8.76
C ILE A 222 -2.48 -11.35 -8.18
N PHE A 223 -2.20 -11.24 -6.87
CA PHE A 223 -1.47 -12.25 -6.11
C PHE A 223 -2.37 -12.80 -5.02
N LYS A 224 -2.43 -14.13 -4.93
CA LYS A 224 -3.30 -14.82 -3.99
C LYS A 224 -2.48 -15.54 -2.93
N GLY A 225 -2.88 -15.33 -1.67
CA GLY A 225 -2.31 -16.00 -0.53
C GLY A 225 -2.43 -17.52 -0.57
N ARG A 226 -1.44 -18.15 0.03
CA ARG A 226 -1.46 -19.57 0.37
C ARG A 226 -1.20 -19.72 1.86
N PRO A 227 -1.71 -20.79 2.48
CA PRO A 227 -1.31 -21.12 3.85
C PRO A 227 0.23 -21.21 3.94
N ASP A 228 0.78 -20.62 5.00
CA ASP A 228 2.19 -20.73 5.40
C ASP A 228 3.24 -20.11 4.47
N ARG A 229 2.84 -19.30 3.45
CA ARG A 229 3.79 -18.67 2.54
C ARG A 229 3.25 -17.39 1.90
N CYS A 230 4.17 -16.59 1.33
CA CYS A 230 3.78 -15.39 0.59
C CYS A 230 2.85 -15.71 -0.58
N ALA A 231 2.07 -14.70 -0.98
CA ALA A 231 1.17 -14.78 -2.12
C ALA A 231 1.92 -15.14 -3.40
N VAL A 232 1.23 -15.82 -4.30
CA VAL A 232 1.72 -16.22 -5.63
C VAL A 232 0.88 -15.57 -6.71
N ALA A 233 1.46 -15.38 -7.89
CA ALA A 233 0.79 -14.82 -9.05
C ALA A 233 -0.47 -15.62 -9.42
N ALA A 234 -1.60 -14.96 -9.56
CA ALA A 234 -2.90 -15.59 -9.78
C ALA A 234 -3.59 -15.11 -11.06
N ARG A 235 -3.67 -13.80 -11.26
CA ARG A 235 -4.37 -13.19 -12.38
C ARG A 235 -3.72 -11.87 -12.76
N HIS A 236 -3.64 -11.59 -14.06
CA HIS A 236 -3.16 -10.30 -14.56
C HIS A 236 -4.01 -9.14 -14.03
N PRO A 237 -3.37 -7.99 -13.73
CA PRO A 237 -4.08 -6.74 -13.51
C PRO A 237 -5.00 -6.42 -14.69
N ALA A 238 -6.24 -6.01 -14.40
CA ALA A 238 -7.24 -5.79 -15.45
C ALA A 238 -6.97 -4.52 -16.26
N ARG A 239 -6.41 -3.46 -15.63
CA ARG A 239 -6.17 -2.14 -16.24
C ARG A 239 -4.74 -1.64 -16.12
N LEU A 240 -3.96 -2.18 -15.20
CA LEU A 240 -2.65 -1.64 -14.85
C LEU A 240 -1.49 -2.25 -15.64
N MET A 241 -1.70 -3.36 -16.37
CA MET A 241 -0.64 -4.16 -16.97
C MET A 241 0.31 -3.33 -17.86
N GLU A 242 -0.22 -2.60 -18.84
CA GLU A 242 0.60 -1.79 -19.74
C GLU A 242 1.40 -0.71 -19.00
N ARG A 243 0.75 -0.07 -18.03
CA ARG A 243 1.39 0.95 -17.20
C ARG A 243 2.51 0.37 -16.33
N LEU A 244 2.30 -0.81 -15.76
CA LEU A 244 3.30 -1.51 -14.96
C LEU A 244 4.50 -1.95 -15.81
N ILE A 245 4.26 -2.56 -16.99
CA ILE A 245 5.33 -2.95 -17.92
C ILE A 245 6.14 -1.73 -18.36
N GLY A 246 5.48 -0.62 -18.67
CA GLY A 246 6.14 0.65 -19.02
C GLY A 246 7.06 1.20 -17.92
N HIS A 247 6.93 0.72 -16.68
CA HIS A 247 7.75 1.11 -15.52
C HIS A 247 8.61 -0.04 -14.97
N GLY A 248 8.81 -1.09 -15.77
CA GLY A 248 9.77 -2.16 -15.49
C GLY A 248 9.20 -3.37 -14.75
N PHE A 249 7.88 -3.59 -14.79
CA PHE A 249 7.31 -4.82 -14.28
C PHE A 249 7.71 -6.02 -15.14
N ASP A 250 8.19 -7.10 -14.49
CA ASP A 250 8.52 -8.37 -15.13
C ASP A 250 7.26 -9.20 -15.37
N ALA A 251 6.61 -8.99 -16.52
CA ALA A 251 5.42 -9.74 -16.91
C ALA A 251 5.73 -11.20 -17.28
N ASP A 252 6.91 -11.48 -17.81
CA ASP A 252 7.33 -12.84 -18.17
C ASP A 252 7.54 -13.70 -16.91
N GLY A 253 8.20 -13.14 -15.89
CA GLY A 253 8.34 -13.78 -14.58
C GLY A 253 6.99 -14.02 -13.90
N PHE A 254 6.07 -13.06 -14.01
CA PHE A 254 4.70 -13.23 -13.52
C PHE A 254 3.98 -14.39 -14.21
N ASP A 255 4.04 -14.47 -15.52
CA ASP A 255 3.42 -15.56 -16.29
C ASP A 255 4.03 -16.93 -15.98
N ALA A 256 5.34 -16.96 -15.76
CA ALA A 256 6.01 -18.20 -15.33
C ALA A 256 5.51 -18.65 -13.95
N GLU A 257 5.35 -17.74 -13.00
CA GLU A 257 4.82 -18.04 -11.67
C GLU A 257 3.37 -18.56 -11.74
N VAL A 258 2.51 -17.93 -12.54
CA VAL A 258 1.11 -18.39 -12.76
C VAL A 258 1.06 -19.82 -13.31
N ARG A 259 1.97 -20.17 -14.23
CA ARG A 259 2.01 -21.52 -14.83
C ARG A 259 2.42 -22.56 -13.79
N VAL A 260 3.43 -22.26 -12.98
CA VAL A 260 3.91 -23.18 -11.92
C VAL A 260 2.80 -23.40 -10.88
N ASP A 261 2.08 -22.35 -10.48
CA ASP A 261 1.00 -22.46 -9.50
C ASP A 261 -0.16 -23.35 -10.00
N ARG A 262 -0.51 -23.26 -11.29
CA ARG A 262 -1.57 -24.07 -11.89
C ARG A 262 -1.21 -25.56 -12.00
N GLN A 263 0.07 -25.89 -12.07
CA GLN A 263 0.56 -27.28 -12.18
C GLN A 263 0.72 -27.96 -10.81
N GLN A 264 0.77 -27.21 -9.72
CA GLN A 264 0.82 -27.81 -8.39
C GLN A 264 -0.58 -28.29 -7.97
N PRO A 265 -0.76 -29.58 -7.63
CA PRO A 265 -2.05 -30.06 -7.14
C PRO A 265 -2.46 -29.25 -5.92
N ARG A 266 -3.68 -28.73 -5.94
CA ARG A 266 -4.30 -28.10 -4.78
C ARG A 266 -4.39 -29.19 -3.71
N GLY A 267 -3.44 -29.18 -2.76
CA GLY A 267 -3.54 -30.05 -1.61
C GLY A 267 -4.88 -29.81 -0.93
N LEU A 268 -5.62 -30.91 -0.73
CA LEU A 268 -6.89 -30.98 0.00
C LEU A 268 -6.67 -30.62 1.47
#